data_6b9b23dd092348cd4efc9e7c9bf897bd
#
_entry.id   6b9b23dd092348cd4efc9e7c9bf897bd
#
_cell.length_a   1.000
_cell.length_b   1.000
_cell.length_c   1.000
_cell.angle_alpha   90.00
_cell.angle_beta   90.00
_cell.angle_gamma   90.00
#
_symmetry.space_group_name_H-M   'P 1'
#
loop_
_entity.id
_entity.type
_entity.pdbx_description
1 polymer ?
#
loop_
_entity_poly.entity_id
_entity_poly.type
_entity_poly.pdbx_seq_one_letter_code
_entity_poly.pdbx_strand_id
1 'polypeptide(L)'
;MKKWLLKLSLVAMTLLLLPIQAVQACCGFIIGRQLTKDGTTLFGRTEDYPYYPNGGKHNKNYVVVDAKNYKEGDKIQDESNGFTYPHAASEMKYTAAYDSARGDGSNGAFGEHGFNEAGVSMTATVTAIPNKKVLEKDPLKEDGLPEAAMLDVILPRAKTAREAIELLGKVIEEKGSAEGNTVVVADQKETWYMEILSGHQYVAVKVPEDKYAVFANTYYLGHVDLNDKEN
;
A
#
# COMPACT_ATOMS: atom_id res chain seq x y z
N MET A 1 28.32 -29.01 -39.97
CA MET A 1 26.88 -28.84 -39.72
C MET A 1 26.39 -29.52 -38.43
N LYS A 2 26.57 -30.83 -38.23
CA LYS A 2 26.07 -31.53 -37.04
C LYS A 2 26.53 -30.94 -35.68
N LYS A 3 27.78 -30.53 -35.52
CA LYS A 3 28.31 -29.96 -34.29
C LYS A 3 27.74 -28.56 -33.93
N TRP A 4 27.29 -27.80 -34.93
CA TRP A 4 26.72 -26.50 -34.75
C TRP A 4 25.23 -26.58 -34.30
N LEU A 5 24.50 -27.51 -34.90
CA LEU A 5 23.14 -27.84 -34.52
C LEU A 5 23.06 -28.38 -33.09
N LEU A 6 24.04 -29.19 -32.67
CA LEU A 6 24.12 -29.70 -31.28
C LEU A 6 24.38 -28.58 -30.27
N LYS A 7 25.21 -27.60 -30.61
CA LYS A 7 25.45 -26.43 -29.75
C LYS A 7 24.24 -25.53 -29.67
N LEU A 8 23.52 -25.31 -30.76
CA LEU A 8 22.27 -24.53 -30.76
C LEU A 8 21.18 -25.21 -29.92
N SER A 9 21.04 -26.53 -30.03
CA SER A 9 20.06 -27.29 -29.25
C SER A 9 20.40 -27.28 -27.75
N LEU A 10 21.68 -27.32 -27.40
CA LEU A 10 22.10 -27.23 -25.99
C LEU A 10 21.84 -25.85 -25.39
N VAL A 11 22.11 -24.77 -26.15
CA VAL A 11 21.80 -23.38 -25.72
C VAL A 11 20.28 -23.15 -25.61
N ALA A 12 19.50 -23.67 -26.56
CA ALA A 12 18.05 -23.60 -26.51
C ALA A 12 17.48 -24.36 -25.30
N MET A 13 18.06 -25.53 -24.96
CA MET A 13 17.65 -26.36 -23.85
C MET A 13 18.06 -25.73 -22.49
N THR A 14 19.20 -25.05 -22.42
CA THR A 14 19.59 -24.28 -21.20
C THR A 14 18.74 -23.02 -21.00
N LEU A 15 18.31 -22.34 -22.05
CA LEU A 15 17.37 -21.22 -21.98
C LEU A 15 15.97 -21.66 -21.52
N LEU A 16 15.54 -22.87 -21.86
CA LEU A 16 14.26 -23.46 -21.41
C LEU A 16 14.31 -23.97 -19.96
N LEU A 17 15.50 -24.14 -19.38
CA LEU A 17 15.71 -24.58 -18.01
C LEU A 17 15.97 -23.42 -17.03
N LEU A 18 16.03 -22.18 -17.51
CA LEU A 18 16.03 -21.04 -16.63
C LEU A 18 14.67 -21.01 -15.92
N PRO A 19 14.63 -21.05 -14.59
CA PRO A 19 13.37 -20.90 -13.91
C PRO A 19 12.80 -19.53 -14.32
N ILE A 20 11.70 -19.53 -15.06
CA ILE A 20 10.87 -18.34 -15.18
C ILE A 20 10.37 -18.10 -13.76
N GLN A 21 11.07 -17.29 -13.01
CA GLN A 21 10.52 -16.78 -11.78
C GLN A 21 9.28 -15.99 -12.21
N ALA A 22 8.11 -16.58 -11.97
CA ALA A 22 6.88 -15.82 -12.06
C ALA A 22 7.07 -14.63 -11.14
N VAL A 23 7.21 -13.45 -11.71
CA VAL A 23 7.23 -12.21 -10.94
C VAL A 23 5.81 -12.10 -10.39
N GLN A 24 5.63 -12.53 -9.17
CA GLN A 24 4.41 -12.28 -8.42
C GLN A 24 4.45 -10.79 -8.10
N ALA A 25 3.53 -10.07 -8.66
CA ALA A 25 3.46 -8.63 -8.52
C ALA A 25 2.02 -8.21 -8.32
N CYS A 26 1.76 -7.58 -7.18
CA CYS A 26 0.50 -6.87 -6.98
C CYS A 26 0.31 -5.83 -8.09
N CYS A 27 -0.92 -5.58 -8.50
CA CYS A 27 -1.27 -4.52 -9.44
C CYS A 27 -2.39 -3.68 -8.84
N GLY A 28 -2.24 -2.38 -8.92
CA GLY A 28 -3.30 -1.44 -8.57
C GLY A 28 -3.90 -0.78 -9.81
N PHE A 29 -5.12 -0.30 -9.69
CA PHE A 29 -5.74 0.53 -10.71
C PHE A 29 -6.56 1.65 -10.10
N ILE A 30 -6.71 2.74 -10.85
CA ILE A 30 -7.58 3.87 -10.53
C ILE A 30 -8.31 4.25 -11.81
N ILE A 31 -9.61 4.50 -11.73
CA ILE A 31 -10.45 5.03 -12.81
C ILE A 31 -11.15 6.27 -12.28
N GLY A 32 -10.83 7.41 -12.88
CA GLY A 32 -11.42 8.71 -12.50
C GLY A 32 -12.92 8.78 -12.78
N ARG A 33 -13.63 9.56 -12.01
CA ARG A 33 -15.10 9.61 -12.01
C ARG A 33 -15.72 10.03 -13.35
N GLN A 34 -15.00 10.79 -14.17
CA GLN A 34 -15.49 11.17 -15.50
C GLN A 34 -15.47 10.03 -16.52
N LEU A 35 -14.80 8.92 -16.20
CA LEU A 35 -14.73 7.73 -17.04
C LEU A 35 -15.74 6.64 -16.63
N THR A 36 -16.48 6.85 -15.56
CA THR A 36 -17.49 5.92 -15.05
C THR A 36 -18.90 6.38 -15.38
N LYS A 37 -19.83 5.45 -15.52
CA LYS A 37 -21.21 5.74 -15.91
C LYS A 37 -21.96 6.56 -14.88
N ASP A 38 -21.67 6.37 -13.60
CA ASP A 38 -22.37 6.95 -12.46
C ASP A 38 -21.59 8.08 -11.77
N GLY A 39 -20.42 8.46 -12.33
CA GLY A 39 -19.61 9.53 -11.79
C GLY A 39 -18.85 9.16 -10.51
N THR A 40 -18.67 7.86 -10.24
CA THR A 40 -17.88 7.40 -9.10
C THR A 40 -16.43 7.11 -9.49
N THR A 41 -15.50 7.33 -8.57
CA THR A 41 -14.13 6.83 -8.73
C THR A 41 -14.09 5.35 -8.41
N LEU A 42 -13.42 4.55 -9.24
CA LEU A 42 -13.13 3.15 -8.95
C LEU A 42 -11.64 2.99 -8.74
N PHE A 43 -11.27 2.31 -7.69
CA PHE A 43 -9.89 1.86 -7.48
C PHE A 43 -9.87 0.51 -6.78
N GLY A 44 -8.78 -0.19 -6.96
CA GLY A 44 -8.60 -1.51 -6.37
C GLY A 44 -7.23 -2.06 -6.67
N ARG A 45 -6.99 -3.27 -6.17
CA ARG A 45 -5.73 -3.98 -6.38
C ARG A 45 -5.93 -5.47 -6.54
N THR A 46 -4.96 -6.14 -7.15
CA THR A 46 -4.70 -7.56 -6.95
C THR A 46 -3.69 -7.73 -5.82
N GLU A 47 -3.70 -8.87 -5.20
CA GLU A 47 -2.74 -9.25 -4.19
C GLU A 47 -2.15 -10.60 -4.57
N ASP A 48 -0.87 -10.59 -4.90
CA ASP A 48 -0.14 -11.75 -5.37
C ASP A 48 0.91 -12.16 -4.33
N TYR A 49 0.54 -13.11 -3.45
CA TYR A 49 1.48 -13.69 -2.49
C TYR A 49 2.22 -14.88 -3.05
N PRO A 50 3.48 -15.06 -2.69
CA PRO A 50 4.15 -16.32 -2.95
C PRO A 50 3.39 -17.46 -2.25
N TYR A 51 3.26 -18.58 -2.95
CA TYR A 51 2.74 -19.80 -2.34
C TYR A 51 3.63 -20.20 -1.16
N TYR A 52 3.05 -20.17 0.05
CA TYR A 52 3.75 -20.64 1.24
C TYR A 52 3.69 -22.16 1.29
N PRO A 53 4.86 -22.86 1.24
CA PRO A 53 4.91 -24.33 1.28
C PRO A 53 4.25 -24.94 2.52
N ASN A 54 4.08 -24.14 3.57
CA ASN A 54 3.50 -24.56 4.84
C ASN A 54 1.97 -24.49 4.89
N GLY A 55 1.31 -24.27 3.74
CA GLY A 55 -0.16 -24.23 3.68
C GLY A 55 -0.77 -23.00 4.37
N GLY A 56 -0.03 -21.91 4.51
CA GLY A 56 -0.53 -20.64 5.01
C GLY A 56 -1.74 -20.21 4.19
N LYS A 57 -2.88 -20.02 4.84
CA LYS A 57 -4.12 -19.63 4.19
C LYS A 57 -4.19 -18.11 4.23
N HIS A 58 -4.01 -17.49 3.08
CA HIS A 58 -4.26 -16.04 2.89
C HIS A 58 -5.75 -15.76 2.66
N ASN A 59 -6.59 -16.27 3.56
CA ASN A 59 -8.01 -15.92 3.50
C ASN A 59 -8.18 -14.51 4.03
N LYS A 60 -9.06 -13.74 3.41
CA LYS A 60 -9.41 -12.40 3.87
C LYS A 60 -10.60 -12.44 4.80
N ASN A 61 -10.50 -11.71 5.89
CA ASN A 61 -11.61 -11.42 6.79
C ASN A 61 -12.05 -9.97 6.60
N TYR A 62 -13.28 -9.78 6.16
CA TYR A 62 -13.84 -8.44 6.11
C TYR A 62 -14.44 -8.10 7.47
N VAL A 63 -13.91 -7.08 8.12
CA VAL A 63 -14.24 -6.73 9.50
C VAL A 63 -14.79 -5.31 9.58
N VAL A 64 -15.75 -5.11 10.45
CA VAL A 64 -16.19 -3.77 10.87
C VAL A 64 -15.54 -3.48 12.21
N VAL A 65 -14.73 -2.44 12.27
CA VAL A 65 -14.13 -1.93 13.50
C VAL A 65 -15.01 -0.79 14.01
N ASP A 66 -15.58 -0.96 15.19
CA ASP A 66 -16.48 0.04 15.76
C ASP A 66 -15.73 1.29 16.22
N ALA A 67 -16.44 2.42 16.15
CA ALA A 67 -15.94 3.69 16.71
C ALA A 67 -15.59 3.52 18.20
N LYS A 68 -14.48 4.09 18.61
CA LYS A 68 -13.95 3.90 19.98
C LYS A 68 -13.28 5.16 20.51
N ASN A 69 -13.42 5.37 21.82
CA ASN A 69 -12.66 6.38 22.55
C ASN A 69 -11.49 5.71 23.27
N TYR A 70 -10.36 6.37 23.24
CA TYR A 70 -9.11 5.92 23.83
C TYR A 70 -8.63 6.87 24.90
N LYS A 71 -7.84 6.37 25.83
CA LYS A 71 -7.20 7.16 26.88
C LYS A 71 -5.86 7.69 26.41
N GLU A 72 -5.40 8.74 27.02
CA GLU A 72 -4.03 9.22 26.81
C GLU A 72 -3.03 8.09 27.12
N GLY A 73 -2.10 7.86 26.21
CA GLY A 73 -1.10 6.79 26.31
C GLY A 73 -1.49 5.49 25.60
N ASP A 74 -2.76 5.29 25.24
CA ASP A 74 -3.16 4.15 24.41
C ASP A 74 -2.51 4.25 23.02
N LYS A 75 -2.00 3.12 22.50
CA LYS A 75 -1.26 3.07 21.24
C LYS A 75 -1.73 1.95 20.35
N ILE A 76 -1.74 2.21 19.05
CA ILE A 76 -1.69 1.17 18.02
C ILE A 76 -0.31 0.52 18.13
N GLN A 77 -0.26 -0.80 17.99
CA GLN A 77 0.99 -1.56 17.98
C GLN A 77 0.94 -2.60 16.87
N ASP A 78 1.96 -2.64 16.05
CA ASP A 78 2.21 -3.76 15.14
C ASP A 78 3.33 -4.64 15.72
N GLU A 79 2.98 -5.86 16.10
CA GLU A 79 3.94 -6.80 16.73
C GLU A 79 4.96 -7.36 15.73
N SER A 80 4.69 -7.26 14.43
CA SER A 80 5.59 -7.82 13.42
C SER A 80 6.91 -7.08 13.30
N ASN A 81 6.89 -5.75 13.55
CA ASN A 81 8.09 -4.93 13.47
C ASN A 81 8.30 -3.99 14.66
N GLY A 82 7.37 -3.98 15.62
CA GLY A 82 7.43 -3.12 16.81
C GLY A 82 6.95 -1.67 16.59
N PHE A 83 6.35 -1.36 15.44
CA PHE A 83 5.77 -0.04 15.17
C PHE A 83 4.71 0.30 16.22
N THR A 84 4.73 1.54 16.69
CA THR A 84 3.70 2.07 17.56
C THR A 84 3.30 3.49 17.19
N TYR A 85 1.98 3.77 17.26
CA TYR A 85 1.46 5.11 17.05
C TYR A 85 0.33 5.42 18.06
N PRO A 86 0.25 6.63 18.64
CA PRO A 86 -0.80 6.94 19.61
C PRO A 86 -2.19 6.87 18.98
N HIS A 87 -3.17 6.33 19.72
CA HIS A 87 -4.57 6.46 19.34
C HIS A 87 -5.03 7.92 19.42
N ALA A 88 -5.98 8.29 18.55
CA ALA A 88 -6.72 9.53 18.75
C ALA A 88 -7.69 9.37 19.94
N ALA A 89 -8.01 10.47 20.63
CA ALA A 89 -8.95 10.43 21.76
C ALA A 89 -10.32 9.85 21.36
N SER A 90 -10.74 10.04 20.11
CA SER A 90 -11.94 9.45 19.52
C SER A 90 -11.64 9.02 18.09
N GLU A 91 -11.94 7.80 17.77
CA GLU A 91 -11.73 7.19 16.47
C GLU A 91 -13.05 6.74 15.86
N MET A 92 -13.18 6.95 14.54
CA MET A 92 -14.37 6.63 13.76
C MET A 92 -14.46 5.13 13.48
N LYS A 93 -15.67 4.69 13.21
CA LYS A 93 -15.94 3.36 12.66
C LYS A 93 -15.37 3.25 11.25
N TYR A 94 -14.76 2.09 10.97
CA TYR A 94 -14.26 1.77 9.63
C TYR A 94 -14.39 0.27 9.33
N THR A 95 -14.25 -0.08 8.07
CA THR A 95 -14.14 -1.47 7.63
C THR A 95 -12.72 -1.73 7.17
N ALA A 96 -12.28 -2.96 7.29
CA ALA A 96 -11.02 -3.41 6.75
C ALA A 96 -11.08 -4.86 6.29
N ALA A 97 -10.36 -5.16 5.21
CA ALA A 97 -10.06 -6.52 4.83
C ALA A 97 -8.71 -6.89 5.43
N TYR A 98 -8.73 -7.82 6.38
CA TYR A 98 -7.54 -8.31 7.05
C TYR A 98 -7.13 -9.69 6.55
N ASP A 99 -5.84 -9.95 6.51
CA ASP A 99 -5.31 -11.27 6.23
C ASP A 99 -5.54 -12.21 7.42
N SER A 100 -6.21 -13.34 7.17
CA SER A 100 -6.51 -14.34 8.21
C SER A 100 -5.28 -15.14 8.67
N ALA A 101 -4.17 -15.11 7.94
CA ALA A 101 -2.94 -15.77 8.36
C ALA A 101 -2.34 -15.13 9.62
N ARG A 102 -2.68 -13.88 9.90
CA ARG A 102 -2.41 -13.19 11.16
C ARG A 102 -3.57 -13.23 12.15
N GLY A 103 -4.68 -13.85 11.77
CA GLY A 103 -5.87 -14.04 12.60
C GLY A 103 -5.73 -15.15 13.64
N ASP A 104 -4.53 -15.51 14.05
CA ASP A 104 -4.22 -16.42 15.15
C ASP A 104 -4.35 -15.77 16.53
N GLY A 105 -4.94 -14.56 16.58
CA GLY A 105 -5.07 -13.78 17.79
C GLY A 105 -3.86 -12.89 18.08
N SER A 106 -2.86 -12.87 17.20
CA SER A 106 -1.81 -11.86 17.27
C SER A 106 -2.40 -10.52 16.83
N ASN A 107 -2.18 -9.48 17.62
CA ASN A 107 -2.55 -8.11 17.33
C ASN A 107 -1.70 -7.60 16.16
N GLY A 108 -2.21 -7.54 14.99
CA GLY A 108 -1.46 -7.13 13.82
C GLY A 108 -2.08 -7.75 12.58
N ALA A 109 -3.38 -7.65 12.49
CA ALA A 109 -4.10 -7.97 11.28
C ALA A 109 -3.56 -7.10 10.16
N PHE A 110 -3.07 -7.70 9.08
CA PHE A 110 -2.60 -7.00 7.90
C PHE A 110 -3.81 -6.38 7.20
N GLY A 111 -4.01 -5.08 7.41
CA GLY A 111 -5.10 -4.32 6.82
C GLY A 111 -4.73 -3.85 5.41
N GLU A 112 -5.49 -4.25 4.41
CA GLU A 112 -5.13 -4.00 3.01
C GLU A 112 -5.97 -2.93 2.36
N HIS A 113 -7.26 -2.93 2.61
CA HIS A 113 -8.19 -1.93 2.12
C HIS A 113 -9.40 -1.80 3.03
N GLY A 114 -10.02 -0.66 2.98
CA GLY A 114 -11.22 -0.38 3.76
C GLY A 114 -11.77 1.01 3.50
N PHE A 115 -12.83 1.32 4.21
CA PHE A 115 -13.41 2.66 4.22
C PHE A 115 -14.00 2.98 5.60
N ASN A 116 -14.08 4.27 5.91
CA ASN A 116 -14.62 4.74 7.18
C ASN A 116 -16.03 5.36 7.03
N GLU A 117 -16.65 5.66 8.13
CA GLU A 117 -18.00 6.25 8.17
C GLU A 117 -18.07 7.68 7.61
N ALA A 118 -16.95 8.38 7.46
CA ALA A 118 -16.89 9.67 6.79
C ALA A 118 -16.81 9.53 5.25
N GLY A 119 -16.70 8.32 4.72
CA GLY A 119 -16.65 8.02 3.29
C GLY A 119 -15.24 8.10 2.70
N VAL A 120 -14.20 8.09 3.51
CA VAL A 120 -12.82 7.94 3.05
C VAL A 120 -12.52 6.46 2.83
N SER A 121 -12.06 6.13 1.63
CA SER A 121 -11.63 4.78 1.26
C SER A 121 -10.13 4.77 1.02
N MET A 122 -9.46 3.71 1.42
CA MET A 122 -8.01 3.58 1.30
C MET A 122 -7.61 2.15 0.93
N THR A 123 -6.56 2.02 0.14
CA THR A 123 -5.81 0.79 -0.02
C THR A 123 -4.32 1.09 -0.03
N ALA A 124 -3.57 0.40 0.80
CA ALA A 124 -2.13 0.30 0.68
C ALA A 124 -1.87 -0.79 -0.36
N THR A 125 -1.24 -0.44 -1.48
CA THR A 125 -1.45 -1.29 -2.64
C THR A 125 -0.27 -2.15 -3.01
N VAL A 126 0.93 -1.60 -3.00
CA VAL A 126 1.99 -2.29 -3.72
C VAL A 126 3.34 -1.94 -3.12
N THR A 127 3.98 -2.91 -2.53
CA THR A 127 5.36 -2.79 -2.10
C THR A 127 6.24 -2.43 -3.29
N ALA A 128 6.95 -1.32 -3.22
CA ALA A 128 7.91 -0.87 -4.22
C ALA A 128 9.32 -0.86 -3.61
N ILE A 129 10.31 -1.15 -4.44
CA ILE A 129 11.70 -1.24 -3.96
C ILE A 129 12.44 0.07 -4.23
N PRO A 130 12.79 0.85 -3.19
CA PRO A 130 13.59 2.04 -3.33
C PRO A 130 14.98 1.74 -3.89
N ASN A 131 15.55 2.68 -4.64
CA ASN A 131 16.90 2.51 -5.16
C ASN A 131 17.96 2.70 -4.07
N LYS A 132 19.15 2.13 -4.27
CA LYS A 132 20.25 2.17 -3.29
C LYS A 132 20.68 3.59 -2.92
N LYS A 133 20.70 4.53 -3.86
CA LYS A 133 21.16 5.92 -3.62
C LYS A 133 20.23 6.65 -2.65
N VAL A 134 18.93 6.40 -2.75
CA VAL A 134 17.95 6.95 -1.82
C VAL A 134 18.15 6.33 -0.44
N LEU A 135 18.25 5.00 -0.36
CA LEU A 135 18.43 4.29 0.90
C LEU A 135 19.76 4.60 1.62
N GLU A 136 20.81 4.99 0.90
CA GLU A 136 22.05 5.49 1.49
C GLU A 136 21.86 6.83 2.22
N LYS A 137 20.85 7.62 1.85
CA LYS A 137 20.56 8.93 2.42
C LYS A 137 19.44 8.90 3.46
N ASP A 138 18.43 8.10 3.19
CA ASP A 138 17.24 7.96 4.02
C ASP A 138 16.80 6.49 4.02
N PRO A 139 17.44 5.66 4.88
CA PRO A 139 17.14 4.24 4.94
C PRO A 139 15.72 3.99 5.50
N LEU A 140 15.13 2.90 5.06
CA LEU A 140 13.90 2.37 5.67
C LEU A 140 14.12 2.11 7.16
N LYS A 141 13.07 2.24 7.95
CA LYS A 141 13.08 2.06 9.40
C LYS A 141 12.52 0.70 9.78
N GLU A 142 13.29 -0.11 10.49
CA GLU A 142 12.83 -1.44 10.92
C GLU A 142 11.54 -1.37 11.74
N ASP A 143 11.42 -0.39 12.63
CA ASP A 143 10.26 -0.09 13.47
C ASP A 143 9.36 1.04 12.91
N GLY A 144 9.55 1.41 11.65
CA GLY A 144 8.74 2.38 10.93
C GLY A 144 7.34 1.86 10.61
N LEU A 145 6.50 2.72 10.04
CA LEU A 145 5.15 2.38 9.61
C LEU A 145 5.18 1.25 8.56
N PRO A 146 4.66 0.05 8.87
CA PRO A 146 4.52 -1.02 7.89
C PRO A 146 3.20 -0.88 7.13
N GLU A 147 3.10 -1.46 5.94
CA GLU A 147 1.83 -1.53 5.17
C GLU A 147 0.68 -2.04 6.04
N ALA A 148 0.95 -3.06 6.83
CA ALA A 148 -0.01 -3.72 7.69
C ALA A 148 -0.76 -2.79 8.66
N ALA A 149 -0.13 -1.71 9.13
CA ALA A 149 -0.70 -0.78 10.09
C ALA A 149 -1.29 0.49 9.47
N MET A 150 -1.08 0.73 8.17
CA MET A 150 -1.48 1.99 7.53
C MET A 150 -2.97 2.27 7.67
N LEU A 151 -3.82 1.28 7.40
CA LEU A 151 -5.27 1.46 7.50
C LEU A 151 -5.73 1.80 8.90
N ASP A 152 -5.21 1.08 9.90
CA ASP A 152 -5.60 1.23 11.32
C ASP A 152 -5.14 2.57 11.90
N VAL A 153 -4.10 3.14 11.33
CA VAL A 153 -3.64 4.49 11.68
C VAL A 153 -4.49 5.57 11.00
N ILE A 154 -4.88 5.40 9.76
CA ILE A 154 -5.42 6.47 8.92
C ILE A 154 -6.96 6.50 8.92
N LEU A 155 -7.61 5.37 8.62
CA LEU A 155 -9.07 5.33 8.43
C LEU A 155 -9.87 5.80 9.66
N PRO A 156 -9.51 5.46 10.90
CA PRO A 156 -10.29 5.89 12.06
C PRO A 156 -10.20 7.41 12.35
N ARG A 157 -9.36 8.16 11.61
CA ARG A 157 -9.08 9.57 11.91
C ARG A 157 -9.44 10.54 10.80
N ALA A 158 -9.16 10.17 9.56
CA ALA A 158 -9.29 11.05 8.41
C ALA A 158 -10.75 11.21 7.99
N LYS A 159 -11.20 12.44 7.76
CA LYS A 159 -12.56 12.76 7.29
C LYS A 159 -12.61 13.07 5.81
N THR A 160 -11.46 13.31 5.19
CA THR A 160 -11.31 13.55 3.75
C THR A 160 -10.10 12.79 3.22
N ALA A 161 -10.04 12.59 1.91
CA ALA A 161 -8.89 11.96 1.27
C ALA A 161 -7.61 12.79 1.48
N ARG A 162 -7.70 14.11 1.44
CA ARG A 162 -6.56 15.00 1.71
C ARG A 162 -6.07 14.86 3.15
N GLU A 163 -6.95 14.89 4.14
CA GLU A 163 -6.56 14.65 5.55
C GLU A 163 -5.88 13.30 5.73
N ALA A 164 -6.32 12.27 5.02
CA ALA A 164 -5.70 10.95 5.07
C ALA A 164 -4.27 10.96 4.54
N ILE A 165 -4.02 11.62 3.41
CA ILE A 165 -2.68 11.77 2.81
C ILE A 165 -1.77 12.62 3.71
N GLU A 166 -2.27 13.73 4.24
CA GLU A 166 -1.51 14.60 5.16
C GLU A 166 -1.16 13.87 6.46
N LEU A 167 -2.08 13.10 7.02
CA LEU A 167 -1.82 12.28 8.20
C LEU A 167 -0.79 11.18 7.90
N LEU A 168 -0.93 10.48 6.77
CA LEU A 168 0.03 9.45 6.38
C LEU A 168 1.43 10.03 6.20
N GLY A 169 1.55 11.18 5.52
CA GLY A 169 2.80 11.91 5.38
C GLY A 169 3.42 12.27 6.74
N LYS A 170 2.61 12.83 7.64
CA LYS A 170 3.06 13.16 9.00
C LYS A 170 3.56 11.92 9.76
N VAL A 171 2.87 10.79 9.68
CA VAL A 171 3.32 9.55 10.33
C VAL A 171 4.66 9.08 9.77
N ILE A 172 4.85 9.16 8.44
CA ILE A 172 6.11 8.83 7.79
C ILE A 172 7.24 9.78 8.22
N GLU A 173 6.97 11.08 8.30
CA GLU A 173 7.95 12.06 8.77
C GLU A 173 8.36 11.83 10.24
N GLU A 174 7.42 11.43 11.09
CA GLU A 174 7.64 11.24 12.53
C GLU A 174 8.25 9.89 12.88
N LYS A 175 7.85 8.83 12.18
CA LYS A 175 8.16 7.44 12.53
C LYS A 175 9.05 6.75 11.50
N GLY A 176 9.08 7.27 10.32
CA GLY A 176 9.63 6.58 9.16
C GLY A 176 8.72 5.50 8.61
N SER A 177 9.08 4.97 7.45
CA SER A 177 8.42 3.83 6.83
C SER A 177 9.31 2.60 6.88
N ALA A 178 8.71 1.43 7.12
CA ALA A 178 9.41 0.15 7.13
C ALA A 178 9.70 -0.36 5.72
N GLU A 179 8.96 0.13 4.74
CA GLU A 179 9.05 -0.33 3.35
C GLU A 179 8.63 0.77 2.37
N GLY A 180 9.07 0.66 1.11
CA GLY A 180 8.53 1.46 0.03
C GLY A 180 7.15 0.94 -0.36
N ASN A 181 6.23 1.84 -0.63
CA ASN A 181 4.84 1.43 -0.93
C ASN A 181 4.14 2.45 -1.83
N THR A 182 3.03 2.05 -2.43
CA THR A 182 2.10 2.96 -3.10
C THR A 182 0.74 2.86 -2.44
N VAL A 183 0.07 3.99 -2.29
CA VAL A 183 -1.20 4.10 -1.56
C VAL A 183 -2.20 4.88 -2.41
N VAL A 184 -3.45 4.42 -2.43
CA VAL A 184 -4.57 5.15 -3.00
C VAL A 184 -5.56 5.49 -1.91
N VAL A 185 -5.96 6.75 -1.87
CA VAL A 185 -6.99 7.25 -0.97
C VAL A 185 -8.01 8.02 -1.77
N ALA A 186 -9.29 7.80 -1.51
CA ALA A 186 -10.37 8.52 -2.16
C ALA A 186 -11.48 8.88 -1.17
N ASP A 187 -12.13 9.99 -1.43
CA ASP A 187 -13.44 10.35 -0.88
C ASP A 187 -14.42 10.68 -2.01
N GLN A 188 -15.56 11.28 -1.68
CA GLN A 188 -16.56 11.63 -2.68
C GLN A 188 -16.16 12.81 -3.58
N LYS A 189 -15.07 13.52 -3.27
CA LYS A 189 -14.63 14.72 -4.00
C LYS A 189 -13.36 14.50 -4.79
N GLU A 190 -12.41 13.76 -4.23
CA GLU A 190 -11.07 13.63 -4.81
C GLU A 190 -10.44 12.26 -4.55
N THR A 191 -9.46 11.94 -5.38
CA THR A 191 -8.65 10.72 -5.27
C THR A 191 -7.18 11.11 -5.27
N TRP A 192 -6.41 10.53 -4.38
CA TRP A 192 -4.98 10.74 -4.23
C TRP A 192 -4.21 9.45 -4.45
N TYR A 193 -3.08 9.58 -5.10
CA TYR A 193 -2.08 8.54 -5.27
C TYR A 193 -0.78 8.98 -4.58
N MET A 194 -0.24 8.15 -3.72
CA MET A 194 0.97 8.45 -2.95
C MET A 194 1.99 7.35 -3.14
N GLU A 195 3.25 7.75 -3.31
CA GLU A 195 4.42 6.86 -3.32
C GLU A 195 5.30 7.16 -2.11
N ILE A 196 5.56 6.12 -1.30
CA ILE A 196 6.49 6.16 -0.18
C ILE A 196 7.86 5.70 -0.69
N LEU A 197 8.79 6.63 -0.79
CA LEU A 197 10.02 6.48 -1.56
C LEU A 197 11.22 5.98 -0.74
N SER A 198 11.18 6.16 0.58
CA SER A 198 12.27 5.81 1.50
C SER A 198 11.80 5.89 2.95
N GLY A 199 12.70 5.93 3.91
CA GLY A 199 12.35 6.01 5.32
C GLY A 199 11.43 7.17 5.67
N HIS A 200 11.66 8.38 5.12
CA HIS A 200 10.88 9.57 5.47
C HIS A 200 10.43 10.38 4.23
N GLN A 201 10.77 9.91 3.02
CA GLN A 201 10.41 10.63 1.80
C GLN A 201 9.20 10.00 1.13
N TYR A 202 8.27 10.83 0.75
CA TYR A 202 7.08 10.46 0.02
C TYR A 202 6.70 11.54 -0.99
N VAL A 203 5.84 11.20 -1.90
CA VAL A 203 5.21 12.13 -2.83
C VAL A 203 3.76 11.72 -3.03
N ALA A 204 2.85 12.68 -3.05
CA ALA A 204 1.45 12.43 -3.32
C ALA A 204 0.94 13.37 -4.41
N VAL A 205 0.07 12.88 -5.27
CA VAL A 205 -0.57 13.66 -6.32
C VAL A 205 -2.08 13.39 -6.34
N LYS A 206 -2.84 14.44 -6.60
CA LYS A 206 -4.26 14.31 -6.88
C LYS A 206 -4.46 13.68 -8.25
N VAL A 207 -5.25 12.62 -8.31
CA VAL A 207 -5.53 11.91 -9.57
C VAL A 207 -6.56 12.70 -10.37
N PRO A 208 -6.27 13.04 -11.65
CA PRO A 208 -7.24 13.69 -12.51
C PRO A 208 -8.50 12.85 -12.74
N GLU A 209 -9.66 13.47 -12.71
CA GLU A 209 -10.96 12.80 -12.82
C GLU A 209 -11.24 12.18 -14.20
N ASP A 210 -10.56 12.65 -15.24
CA ASP A 210 -10.65 12.21 -16.64
C ASP A 210 -9.59 11.19 -17.04
N LYS A 211 -8.84 10.66 -16.07
CA LYS A 211 -7.74 9.71 -16.29
C LYS A 211 -7.99 8.37 -15.61
N TYR A 212 -7.30 7.37 -16.11
CA TYR A 212 -7.13 6.10 -15.43
C TYR A 212 -5.64 5.78 -15.30
N ALA A 213 -5.30 4.96 -14.33
CA ALA A 213 -3.96 4.45 -14.12
C ALA A 213 -4.01 2.96 -13.78
N VAL A 214 -2.97 2.24 -14.20
CA VAL A 214 -2.68 0.88 -13.75
C VAL A 214 -1.20 0.88 -13.36
N PHE A 215 -0.89 0.34 -12.21
CA PHE A 215 0.47 0.37 -11.67
C PHE A 215 0.81 -0.96 -11.00
N ALA A 216 2.07 -1.35 -11.10
CA ALA A 216 2.64 -2.56 -10.52
C ALA A 216 3.60 -2.20 -9.37
N ASN A 217 4.36 -3.17 -8.85
CA ASN A 217 5.34 -3.01 -7.76
C ASN A 217 6.54 -2.14 -8.14
N THR A 218 6.27 -0.89 -8.53
CA THR A 218 7.30 0.10 -8.88
C THR A 218 6.77 1.52 -8.69
N TYR A 219 7.66 2.50 -8.72
CA TYR A 219 7.31 3.91 -8.69
C TYR A 219 7.01 4.42 -10.11
N TYR A 220 5.96 5.21 -10.25
CA TYR A 220 5.47 5.75 -11.53
C TYR A 220 5.61 7.27 -11.63
N LEU A 221 5.69 7.97 -10.50
CA LEU A 221 5.82 9.43 -10.50
C LEU A 221 7.24 9.82 -10.87
N GLY A 222 7.46 10.20 -12.13
CA GLY A 222 8.78 10.61 -12.62
C GLY A 222 9.09 12.09 -12.40
N HIS A 223 8.06 12.92 -12.31
CA HIS A 223 8.17 14.36 -12.07
C HIS A 223 6.94 14.86 -11.32
N VAL A 224 7.17 15.65 -10.29
CA VAL A 224 6.11 16.29 -9.50
C VAL A 224 6.47 17.76 -9.31
N ASP A 225 5.55 18.66 -9.57
CA ASP A 225 5.72 20.08 -9.28
C ASP A 225 5.32 20.37 -7.83
N LEU A 226 6.31 20.52 -6.97
CA LEU A 226 6.09 20.82 -5.55
C LEU A 226 5.52 22.24 -5.29
N ASN A 227 5.43 23.08 -6.32
CA ASN A 227 4.81 24.40 -6.21
C ASN A 227 3.35 24.40 -6.63
N ASP A 228 2.84 23.30 -7.15
CA ASP A 228 1.43 23.14 -7.47
C ASP A 228 0.63 23.11 -6.17
N LYS A 229 -0.24 24.11 -5.99
CA LYS A 229 -1.04 24.26 -4.77
C LYS A 229 -2.33 23.44 -4.77
N GLU A 230 -2.66 22.84 -5.89
CA GLU A 230 -3.85 22.01 -6.05
C GLU A 230 -3.55 20.50 -5.84
N ASN A 231 -2.28 20.14 -5.94
CA ASN A 231 -1.76 18.81 -5.68
C ASN A 231 -1.02 18.73 -4.36
#